data_c5bd2fae15ad7f9e7d3a210cb38573f0
#
_entry.id   c5bd2fae15ad7f9e7d3a210cb38573f0
#
_cell.length_a   1.000
_cell.length_b   1.000
_cell.length_c   1.000
_cell.angle_alpha   90.00
_cell.angle_beta   90.00
_cell.angle_gamma   90.00
#
_symmetry.space_group_name_H-M   'P 1'
#
loop_
_entity.id
_entity.type
_entity.pdbx_description
1 polymer ?
#
loop_
_entity_poly.entity_id
_entity_poly.type
_entity_poly.pdbx_seq_one_letter_code
_entity_poly.pdbx_strand_id
1 'polypeptide(L)'
;MYNRIESLLPQIAADIDSKSSINTLNKLIDDINSLDFNANYNAYDVAIVLIREGVEALLIVIALLAAVKSDSLKRAKAHILGGAGVGIVASVLGAVALSYLFPLATAGTNREILEGIVGILAVVVMIFVVAWLHSKSSLAAWKAYIAKQINRATSSGSVFWFGLLTFLAVFREGAETILFYTGMLPKVEISSFISGIVGALVILALIAYFMNFITSKIAMHNIFKLMSLLLYALGFKILGISVHTLQLTNIVPNSIIPSIPSISFIGFYNTFEGVIIQISYILSVIILAYLMGKKAV
;
A
#
# COMPACT_ATOMS: atom_id res chain seq x y z
N MET A 1 -22.71 -16.05 12.58
CA MET A 1 -21.96 -16.75 13.63
C MET A 1 -22.23 -16.14 15.01
N TYR A 2 -22.07 -14.83 15.21
CA TYR A 2 -22.33 -14.12 16.46
C TYR A 2 -23.70 -14.50 17.08
N ASN A 3 -24.79 -14.37 16.34
CA ASN A 3 -26.14 -14.75 16.77
C ASN A 3 -26.27 -16.25 17.17
N ARG A 4 -25.45 -17.12 16.57
CA ARG A 4 -25.40 -18.54 16.89
C ARG A 4 -24.65 -18.79 18.19
N ILE A 5 -23.58 -18.05 18.44
CA ILE A 5 -22.83 -18.10 19.70
C ILE A 5 -23.73 -17.59 20.83
N GLU A 6 -24.37 -16.43 20.65
CA GLU A 6 -25.30 -15.87 21.65
C GLU A 6 -26.49 -16.81 21.98
N SER A 7 -27.02 -17.52 20.99
CA SER A 7 -28.14 -18.46 21.23
C SER A 7 -27.70 -19.76 21.88
N LEU A 8 -26.43 -20.16 21.76
CA LEU A 8 -25.92 -21.42 22.32
C LEU A 8 -25.29 -21.24 23.71
N LEU A 9 -24.75 -20.05 24.02
CA LEU A 9 -24.17 -19.77 25.35
C LEU A 9 -25.09 -20.07 26.53
N PRO A 10 -26.39 -19.66 26.53
CA PRO A 10 -27.30 -19.99 27.64
C PRO A 10 -27.55 -21.49 27.75
N GLN A 11 -27.60 -22.25 26.64
CA GLN A 11 -27.82 -23.70 26.64
C GLN A 11 -26.61 -24.43 27.20
N ILE A 12 -25.38 -23.98 26.85
CA ILE A 12 -24.14 -24.53 27.40
C ILE A 12 -23.99 -24.20 28.87
N ALA A 13 -24.36 -22.99 29.30
CA ALA A 13 -24.28 -22.53 30.70
C ALA A 13 -25.28 -23.25 31.60
N ALA A 14 -26.41 -23.73 31.10
CA ALA A 14 -27.43 -24.42 31.86
C ALA A 14 -27.03 -25.84 32.29
N ASP A 15 -26.14 -26.51 31.55
CA ASP A 15 -25.69 -27.86 31.88
C ASP A 15 -24.29 -28.12 31.31
N ILE A 16 -23.28 -27.52 31.96
CA ILE A 16 -21.86 -27.53 31.48
C ILE A 16 -21.30 -28.96 31.49
N ASP A 17 -21.74 -29.83 32.35
CA ASP A 17 -21.20 -31.19 32.47
C ASP A 17 -21.88 -32.20 31.55
N SER A 18 -22.90 -31.80 30.81
CA SER A 18 -23.54 -32.71 29.86
C SER A 18 -22.65 -32.98 28.63
N LYS A 19 -22.65 -34.23 28.20
CA LYS A 19 -21.91 -34.67 27.00
C LYS A 19 -22.36 -33.89 25.74
N SER A 20 -23.59 -33.42 25.73
CA SER A 20 -24.18 -32.60 24.67
C SER A 20 -23.57 -31.19 24.66
N SER A 21 -23.42 -30.57 25.84
CA SER A 21 -22.83 -29.23 25.97
C SER A 21 -21.35 -29.22 25.61
N ILE A 22 -20.60 -30.26 25.98
CA ILE A 22 -19.19 -30.44 25.61
C ILE A 22 -19.03 -30.58 24.09
N ASN A 23 -19.90 -31.40 23.47
CA ASN A 23 -19.85 -31.55 21.99
C ASN A 23 -20.22 -30.25 21.27
N THR A 24 -21.17 -29.50 21.82
CA THR A 24 -21.54 -28.19 21.23
C THR A 24 -20.44 -27.18 21.40
N LEU A 25 -19.75 -27.18 22.55
CA LEU A 25 -18.57 -26.32 22.77
C LEU A 25 -17.42 -26.66 21.84
N ASN A 26 -17.10 -27.94 21.68
CA ASN A 26 -16.06 -28.38 20.74
C ASN A 26 -16.40 -27.98 19.31
N LYS A 27 -17.66 -28.14 18.90
CA LYS A 27 -18.10 -27.70 17.57
C LYS A 27 -18.02 -26.18 17.39
N LEU A 28 -18.31 -25.40 18.43
CA LEU A 28 -18.10 -23.94 18.39
C LEU A 28 -16.61 -23.58 18.31
N ILE A 29 -15.76 -24.29 19.04
CA ILE A 29 -14.31 -24.13 18.99
C ILE A 29 -13.79 -24.46 17.56
N ASP A 30 -14.25 -25.54 16.97
CA ASP A 30 -13.89 -25.93 15.61
C ASP A 30 -14.41 -24.91 14.59
N ASP A 31 -15.65 -24.45 14.74
CA ASP A 31 -16.25 -23.39 13.92
C ASP A 31 -15.45 -22.08 14.06
N ILE A 32 -15.02 -21.72 15.29
CA ILE A 32 -14.19 -20.53 15.57
C ILE A 32 -12.79 -20.69 14.94
N ASN A 33 -12.16 -21.85 15.13
CA ASN A 33 -10.84 -22.13 14.54
C ASN A 33 -10.85 -22.20 13.00
N SER A 34 -12.01 -22.54 12.41
CA SER A 34 -12.21 -22.53 10.96
C SER A 34 -12.46 -21.14 10.39
N LEU A 35 -12.77 -20.15 11.25
CA LEU A 35 -12.83 -18.75 10.83
C LEU A 35 -11.42 -18.25 10.63
N ASP A 36 -11.13 -17.86 9.42
CA ASP A 36 -9.94 -17.10 9.12
C ASP A 36 -10.08 -15.69 9.73
N PHE A 37 -9.73 -15.55 11.02
CA PHE A 37 -9.72 -14.27 11.73
C PHE A 37 -8.60 -13.35 11.24
N ASN A 38 -7.70 -13.87 10.42
CA ASN A 38 -6.65 -13.10 9.80
C ASN A 38 -7.25 -12.37 8.60
N ALA A 39 -7.60 -11.13 8.78
CA ALA A 39 -7.90 -10.22 7.70
C ALA A 39 -6.61 -10.02 6.88
N ASN A 40 -6.57 -10.57 5.69
CA ASN A 40 -5.34 -11.05 5.20
C ASN A 40 -4.98 -10.24 3.97
N TYR A 41 -3.89 -9.50 4.13
CA TYR A 41 -3.13 -9.12 2.96
C TYR A 41 -2.46 -10.38 2.40
N ASN A 42 -2.45 -10.48 1.09
CA ASN A 42 -1.82 -11.58 0.39
C ASN A 42 -0.61 -11.09 -0.42
N ALA A 43 0.08 -12.01 -1.09
CA ALA A 43 1.24 -11.69 -1.91
C ALA A 43 0.96 -10.64 -3.00
N TYR A 44 -0.27 -10.59 -3.54
CA TYR A 44 -0.64 -9.60 -4.57
C TYR A 44 -0.71 -8.19 -4.00
N ASP A 45 -1.24 -8.03 -2.79
CA ASP A 45 -1.32 -6.72 -2.14
C ASP A 45 0.08 -6.14 -1.90
N VAL A 46 0.99 -6.99 -1.40
CA VAL A 46 2.40 -6.65 -1.19
C VAL A 46 3.08 -6.31 -2.52
N ALA A 47 2.86 -7.13 -3.55
CA ALA A 47 3.45 -6.91 -4.86
C ALA A 47 2.97 -5.62 -5.53
N ILE A 48 1.67 -5.30 -5.44
CA ILE A 48 1.09 -4.09 -6.05
C ILE A 48 1.74 -2.83 -5.48
N VAL A 49 1.96 -2.76 -4.16
CA VAL A 49 2.64 -1.62 -3.54
C VAL A 49 4.05 -1.46 -4.12
N LEU A 50 4.87 -2.52 -4.07
CA LEU A 50 6.25 -2.43 -4.53
C LEU A 50 6.37 -2.19 -6.03
N ILE A 51 5.50 -2.77 -6.86
CA ILE A 51 5.49 -2.53 -8.30
C ILE A 51 5.18 -1.06 -8.58
N ARG A 52 4.21 -0.50 -7.90
CA ARG A 52 3.82 0.90 -8.09
C ARG A 52 4.96 1.84 -7.75
N GLU A 53 5.48 1.78 -6.52
CA GLU A 53 6.56 2.67 -6.08
C GLU A 53 7.84 2.43 -6.89
N GLY A 54 8.13 1.17 -7.18
CA GLY A 54 9.27 0.79 -7.99
C GLY A 54 9.19 1.31 -9.44
N VAL A 55 8.00 1.32 -10.06
CA VAL A 55 7.81 1.90 -11.40
C VAL A 55 8.03 3.41 -11.35
N GLU A 56 7.53 4.13 -10.34
CA GLU A 56 7.77 5.57 -10.20
C GLU A 56 9.27 5.88 -10.06
N ALA A 57 9.97 5.15 -9.19
CA ALA A 57 11.42 5.26 -9.05
C ALA A 57 12.15 4.99 -10.38
N LEU A 58 11.80 3.89 -11.08
CA LEU A 58 12.38 3.54 -12.37
C LEU A 58 12.17 4.62 -13.43
N LEU A 59 10.97 5.20 -13.50
CA LEU A 59 10.66 6.27 -14.45
C LEU A 59 11.55 7.49 -14.25
N ILE A 60 11.80 7.89 -12.99
CA ILE A 60 12.68 9.02 -12.68
C ILE A 60 14.13 8.70 -13.05
N VAL A 61 14.63 7.52 -12.64
CA VAL A 61 16.00 7.09 -12.92
C VAL A 61 16.26 7.04 -14.45
N ILE A 62 15.35 6.43 -15.20
CA ILE A 62 15.48 6.31 -16.66
C ILE A 62 15.37 7.68 -17.34
N ALA A 63 14.48 8.56 -16.89
CA ALA A 63 14.39 9.91 -17.42
C ALA A 63 15.68 10.71 -17.21
N LEU A 64 16.31 10.59 -16.03
CA LEU A 64 17.59 11.22 -15.75
C LEU A 64 18.73 10.60 -16.60
N LEU A 65 18.78 9.28 -16.73
CA LEU A 65 19.75 8.59 -17.59
C LEU A 65 19.60 8.99 -19.06
N ALA A 66 18.35 9.15 -19.53
CA ALA A 66 18.08 9.58 -20.91
C ALA A 66 18.48 11.04 -21.16
N ALA A 67 18.41 11.91 -20.15
CA ALA A 67 18.84 13.29 -20.24
C ALA A 67 20.37 13.43 -20.36
N VAL A 68 21.12 12.44 -19.85
CA VAL A 68 22.59 12.42 -19.83
C VAL A 68 23.14 11.60 -20.99
N LYS A 69 22.68 11.86 -22.22
CA LYS A 69 23.10 11.09 -23.40
C LYS A 69 24.51 11.42 -23.96
N SER A 70 25.10 12.54 -23.57
CA SER A 70 26.43 12.94 -24.05
C SER A 70 27.55 12.14 -23.37
N ASP A 71 28.55 11.72 -24.14
CA ASP A 71 29.75 11.00 -23.65
C ASP A 71 30.55 11.79 -22.60
N SER A 72 30.46 13.12 -22.61
CA SER A 72 31.08 14.01 -21.64
C SER A 72 30.49 13.82 -20.20
N LEU A 73 29.35 13.13 -20.07
CA LEU A 73 28.60 12.97 -18.81
C LEU A 73 28.60 11.53 -18.27
N LYS A 74 29.59 10.69 -18.63
CA LYS A 74 29.74 9.33 -18.06
C LYS A 74 29.73 9.33 -16.52
N ARG A 75 30.36 10.35 -15.91
CA ARG A 75 30.35 10.54 -14.44
C ARG A 75 28.94 10.78 -13.90
N ALA A 76 28.09 11.50 -14.61
CA ALA A 76 26.71 11.75 -14.19
C ALA A 76 25.89 10.44 -14.16
N LYS A 77 26.08 9.53 -15.12
CA LYS A 77 25.42 8.21 -15.08
C LYS A 77 25.81 7.40 -13.85
N ALA A 78 27.10 7.40 -13.50
CA ALA A 78 27.58 6.71 -12.29
C ALA A 78 26.95 7.31 -11.01
N HIS A 79 26.82 8.64 -10.94
CA HIS A 79 26.16 9.31 -9.80
C HIS A 79 24.65 9.02 -9.75
N ILE A 80 23.96 8.97 -10.89
CA ILE A 80 22.54 8.60 -10.96
C ILE A 80 22.35 7.17 -10.43
N LEU A 81 23.10 6.20 -10.95
CA LEU A 81 23.00 4.82 -10.50
C LEU A 81 23.44 4.64 -9.05
N GLY A 82 24.53 5.33 -8.65
CA GLY A 82 24.99 5.34 -7.26
C GLY A 82 23.95 5.94 -6.30
N GLY A 83 23.34 7.06 -6.69
CA GLY A 83 22.26 7.69 -5.92
C GLY A 83 21.04 6.77 -5.78
N ALA A 84 20.65 6.08 -6.86
CA ALA A 84 19.57 5.08 -6.81
C ALA A 84 19.92 3.93 -5.83
N GLY A 85 21.14 3.36 -5.96
CA GLY A 85 21.58 2.29 -5.06
C GLY A 85 21.61 2.70 -3.59
N VAL A 86 22.16 3.88 -3.29
CA VAL A 86 22.17 4.44 -1.92
C VAL A 86 20.74 4.69 -1.44
N GLY A 87 19.83 5.16 -2.30
CA GLY A 87 18.42 5.36 -1.97
C GLY A 87 17.75 4.05 -1.57
N ILE A 88 17.96 2.97 -2.34
CA ILE A 88 17.43 1.63 -2.01
C ILE A 88 17.98 1.14 -0.67
N VAL A 89 19.31 1.23 -0.45
CA VAL A 89 19.94 0.80 0.81
C VAL A 89 19.40 1.60 1.99
N ALA A 90 19.27 2.92 1.86
CA ALA A 90 18.72 3.77 2.90
C ALA A 90 17.25 3.42 3.21
N SER A 91 16.45 3.08 2.20
CA SER A 91 15.07 2.62 2.38
C SER A 91 15.02 1.29 3.15
N VAL A 92 15.87 0.32 2.77
CA VAL A 92 15.95 -0.97 3.49
C VAL A 92 16.37 -0.78 4.94
N LEU A 93 17.39 0.06 5.19
CA LEU A 93 17.81 0.38 6.56
C LEU A 93 16.70 1.08 7.35
N GLY A 94 15.95 1.97 6.70
CA GLY A 94 14.77 2.60 7.30
C GLY A 94 13.68 1.58 7.65
N ALA A 95 13.41 0.60 6.78
CA ALA A 95 12.47 -0.49 7.04
C ALA A 95 12.92 -1.35 8.24
N VAL A 96 14.20 -1.70 8.28
CA VAL A 96 14.78 -2.48 9.40
C VAL A 96 14.69 -1.67 10.70
N ALA A 97 15.07 -0.40 10.70
CA ALA A 97 14.97 0.46 11.88
C ALA A 97 13.52 0.56 12.37
N LEU A 98 12.57 0.76 11.47
CA LEU A 98 11.15 0.83 11.82
C LEU A 98 10.63 -0.48 12.37
N SER A 99 11.04 -1.64 11.82
CA SER A 99 10.64 -2.96 12.31
C SER A 99 11.11 -3.24 13.76
N TYR A 100 12.22 -2.64 14.19
CA TYR A 100 12.68 -2.70 15.59
C TYR A 100 11.97 -1.70 16.49
N LEU A 101 11.66 -0.50 15.99
CA LEU A 101 11.01 0.55 16.79
C LEU A 101 9.50 0.29 16.97
N PHE A 102 8.85 -0.22 15.94
CA PHE A 102 7.41 -0.45 15.95
C PHE A 102 6.94 -1.45 17.03
N PRO A 103 7.55 -2.64 17.21
CA PRO A 103 7.19 -3.56 18.28
C PRO A 103 7.42 -3.00 19.69
N LEU A 104 8.44 -2.15 19.87
CA LEU A 104 8.70 -1.49 21.16
C LEU A 104 7.61 -0.47 21.51
N ALA A 105 7.06 0.20 20.49
CA ALA A 105 5.96 1.16 20.66
C ALA A 105 4.59 0.47 20.81
N THR A 106 4.45 -0.78 20.34
CA THR A 106 3.17 -1.52 20.27
C THR A 106 3.07 -2.68 21.24
N ALA A 107 3.98 -2.78 22.21
CA ALA A 107 3.91 -3.81 23.26
C ALA A 107 2.65 -3.63 24.12
N GLY A 108 1.74 -4.62 24.07
CA GLY A 108 0.53 -4.67 24.89
C GLY A 108 -0.79 -4.49 24.12
N THR A 109 -1.87 -4.25 24.87
CA THR A 109 -3.28 -4.18 24.41
C THR A 109 -3.54 -3.10 23.32
N ASN A 110 -2.61 -2.18 23.13
CA ASN A 110 -2.74 -1.06 22.20
C ASN A 110 -2.28 -1.39 20.78
N ARG A 111 -1.79 -2.62 20.52
CA ARG A 111 -1.25 -2.99 19.20
C ARG A 111 -2.30 -2.86 18.10
N GLU A 112 -3.49 -3.45 18.30
CA GLU A 112 -4.59 -3.42 17.33
C GLU A 112 -5.08 -2.00 17.07
N ILE A 113 -5.11 -1.16 18.11
CA ILE A 113 -5.45 0.27 17.99
C ILE A 113 -4.45 0.99 17.08
N LEU A 114 -3.15 0.78 17.31
CA LEU A 114 -2.09 1.37 16.50
C LEU A 114 -2.14 0.86 15.06
N GLU A 115 -2.38 -0.44 14.85
CA GLU A 115 -2.56 -1.03 13.52
C GLU A 115 -3.72 -0.36 12.75
N GLY A 116 -4.86 -0.19 13.40
CA GLY A 116 -6.01 0.49 12.80
C GLY A 116 -5.72 1.95 12.46
N ILE A 117 -5.10 2.70 13.40
CA ILE A 117 -4.75 4.11 13.17
C ILE A 117 -3.71 4.27 12.06
N VAL A 118 -2.65 3.45 12.06
CA VAL A 118 -1.60 3.48 11.02
C VAL A 118 -2.19 3.15 9.66
N GLY A 119 -3.10 2.17 9.59
CA GLY A 119 -3.79 1.83 8.34
C GLY A 119 -4.66 2.98 7.82
N ILE A 120 -5.41 3.68 8.67
CA ILE A 120 -6.17 4.87 8.27
C ILE A 120 -5.22 5.98 7.79
N LEU A 121 -4.11 6.22 8.51
CA LEU A 121 -3.11 7.20 8.10
C LEU A 121 -2.52 6.87 6.72
N ALA A 122 -2.21 5.60 6.47
CA ALA A 122 -1.74 5.12 5.18
C ALA A 122 -2.76 5.41 4.06
N VAL A 123 -4.05 5.19 4.30
CA VAL A 123 -5.11 5.52 3.33
C VAL A 123 -5.18 7.02 3.06
N VAL A 124 -5.08 7.86 4.08
CA VAL A 124 -5.04 9.32 3.91
C VAL A 124 -3.86 9.73 3.04
N VAL A 125 -2.66 9.21 3.31
CA VAL A 125 -1.47 9.46 2.47
C VAL A 125 -1.70 8.94 1.05
N MET A 126 -2.27 7.75 0.87
CA MET A 126 -2.63 7.20 -0.45
C MET A 126 -3.52 8.14 -1.25
N ILE A 127 -4.57 8.69 -0.64
CA ILE A 127 -5.48 9.64 -1.33
C ILE A 127 -4.69 10.83 -1.86
N PHE A 128 -3.79 11.41 -1.05
CA PHE A 128 -2.95 12.54 -1.49
C PHE A 128 -1.98 12.13 -2.61
N VAL A 129 -1.35 10.97 -2.49
CA VAL A 129 -0.41 10.46 -3.50
C VAL A 129 -1.12 10.19 -4.82
N VAL A 130 -2.29 9.53 -4.80
CA VAL A 130 -3.05 9.27 -6.02
C VAL A 130 -3.58 10.55 -6.63
N ALA A 131 -4.01 11.51 -5.82
CA ALA A 131 -4.38 12.83 -6.26
C ALA A 131 -3.21 13.52 -6.99
N TRP A 132 -2.00 13.48 -6.41
CA TRP A 132 -0.79 14.00 -7.05
C TRP A 132 -0.47 13.26 -8.35
N LEU A 133 -0.53 11.91 -8.36
CA LEU A 133 -0.27 11.08 -9.53
C LEU A 133 -1.25 11.39 -10.67
N HIS A 134 -2.53 11.54 -10.34
CA HIS A 134 -3.55 11.92 -11.30
C HIS A 134 -3.25 13.29 -11.93
N SER A 135 -2.73 14.26 -11.16
CA SER A 135 -2.30 15.57 -11.69
C SER A 135 -1.13 15.46 -12.67
N LYS A 136 -0.33 14.39 -12.62
CA LYS A 136 0.81 14.11 -13.50
C LYS A 136 0.47 13.11 -14.62
N SER A 137 -0.74 12.63 -14.68
CA SER A 137 -1.17 11.63 -15.66
C SER A 137 -1.14 12.13 -17.13
N SER A 138 -1.12 13.45 -17.37
CA SER A 138 -0.91 13.97 -18.71
C SER A 138 0.58 13.89 -19.11
N LEU A 139 0.84 13.50 -20.37
CA LEU A 139 2.21 13.43 -20.91
C LEU A 139 2.93 14.78 -20.83
N ALA A 140 2.20 15.87 -21.02
CA ALA A 140 2.75 17.23 -20.94
C ALA A 140 3.18 17.59 -19.50
N ALA A 141 2.33 17.31 -18.49
CA ALA A 141 2.65 17.56 -17.09
C ALA A 141 3.84 16.70 -16.62
N TRP A 142 3.91 15.45 -17.04
CA TRP A 142 5.07 14.57 -16.76
C TRP A 142 6.35 15.10 -17.39
N LYS A 143 6.33 15.43 -18.68
CA LYS A 143 7.49 16.01 -19.38
C LYS A 143 7.95 17.32 -18.72
N ALA A 144 7.03 18.19 -18.33
CA ALA A 144 7.36 19.44 -17.63
C ALA A 144 7.98 19.17 -16.24
N TYR A 145 7.45 18.20 -15.49
CA TYR A 145 8.02 17.79 -14.21
C TYR A 145 9.45 17.29 -14.37
N ILE A 146 9.69 16.36 -15.30
CA ILE A 146 11.04 15.82 -15.58
C ILE A 146 11.98 16.92 -16.07
N ALA A 147 11.56 17.77 -17.00
CA ALA A 147 12.37 18.89 -17.48
C ALA A 147 12.78 19.83 -16.34
N LYS A 148 11.88 20.12 -15.40
CA LYS A 148 12.18 20.91 -14.21
C LYS A 148 13.25 20.26 -13.33
N GLN A 149 13.20 18.94 -13.13
CA GLN A 149 14.20 18.22 -12.36
C GLN A 149 15.58 18.21 -13.05
N ILE A 150 15.60 17.97 -14.36
CA ILE A 150 16.82 18.01 -15.17
C ILE A 150 17.46 19.40 -15.12
N ASN A 151 16.66 20.45 -15.33
CA ASN A 151 17.16 21.83 -15.30
C ASN A 151 17.77 22.20 -13.94
N ARG A 152 17.18 21.74 -12.84
CA ARG A 152 17.75 21.93 -11.49
C ARG A 152 19.12 21.26 -11.35
N ALA A 153 19.27 20.04 -11.84
CA ALA A 153 20.53 19.30 -11.77
C ALA A 153 21.60 19.90 -12.68
N THR A 154 21.20 20.40 -13.87
CA THR A 154 22.12 20.95 -14.87
C THR A 154 22.57 22.36 -14.52
N SER A 155 21.69 23.21 -13.96
CA SER A 155 22.01 24.60 -13.63
C SER A 155 23.04 24.73 -12.50
N SER A 156 23.21 23.69 -11.67
CA SER A 156 24.21 23.68 -10.59
C SER A 156 25.64 23.36 -11.05
N GLY A 157 25.83 22.93 -12.30
CA GLY A 157 27.14 22.60 -12.86
C GLY A 157 27.88 21.41 -12.23
N SER A 158 27.30 20.79 -11.20
CA SER A 158 27.90 19.69 -10.46
C SER A 158 27.20 18.35 -10.73
N VAL A 159 27.98 17.35 -11.10
CA VAL A 159 27.52 15.97 -11.33
C VAL A 159 26.92 15.33 -10.08
N PHE A 160 27.33 15.80 -8.91
CA PHE A 160 26.82 15.34 -7.61
C PHE A 160 25.31 15.55 -7.47
N TRP A 161 24.75 16.63 -8.01
CA TRP A 161 23.31 16.92 -7.92
C TRP A 161 22.45 15.89 -8.62
N PHE A 162 22.94 15.26 -9.69
CA PHE A 162 22.23 14.14 -10.32
C PHE A 162 22.11 12.94 -9.36
N GLY A 163 23.17 12.62 -8.64
CA GLY A 163 23.16 11.56 -7.64
C GLY A 163 22.24 11.87 -6.47
N LEU A 164 22.31 13.08 -5.91
CA LEU A 164 21.46 13.52 -4.80
C LEU A 164 19.99 13.52 -5.20
N LEU A 165 19.66 14.00 -6.39
CA LEU A 165 18.28 14.03 -6.88
C LEU A 165 17.72 12.64 -7.07
N THR A 166 18.55 11.72 -7.61
CA THR A 166 18.16 10.32 -7.77
C THR A 166 18.00 9.63 -6.41
N PHE A 167 18.93 9.87 -5.49
CA PHE A 167 18.83 9.38 -4.11
C PHE A 167 17.52 9.82 -3.46
N LEU A 168 17.22 11.12 -3.47
CA LEU A 168 16.01 11.65 -2.85
C LEU A 168 14.72 11.09 -3.48
N ALA A 169 14.72 10.92 -4.80
CA ALA A 169 13.58 10.33 -5.50
C ALA A 169 13.37 8.87 -5.10
N VAL A 170 14.41 8.04 -5.18
CA VAL A 170 14.31 6.60 -4.85
C VAL A 170 14.05 6.39 -3.35
N PHE A 171 14.70 7.16 -2.49
CA PHE A 171 14.46 7.11 -1.04
C PHE A 171 13.03 7.48 -0.68
N ARG A 172 12.46 8.48 -1.36
CA ARG A 172 11.07 8.87 -1.16
C ARG A 172 10.11 7.72 -1.47
N GLU A 173 10.24 7.08 -2.64
CA GLU A 173 9.38 5.95 -3.02
C GLU A 173 9.59 4.75 -2.08
N GLY A 174 10.84 4.52 -1.66
CA GLY A 174 11.13 3.52 -0.63
C GLY A 174 10.50 3.83 0.72
N ALA A 175 10.48 5.09 1.15
CA ALA A 175 9.82 5.51 2.39
C ALA A 175 8.29 5.33 2.30
N GLU A 176 7.67 5.64 1.16
CA GLU A 176 6.25 5.37 0.92
C GLU A 176 5.95 3.86 0.98
N THR A 177 6.78 3.02 0.33
CA THR A 177 6.70 1.55 0.43
C THR A 177 6.72 1.07 1.89
N ILE A 178 7.67 1.58 2.70
CA ILE A 178 7.81 1.21 4.11
C ILE A 178 6.56 1.58 4.90
N LEU A 179 6.00 2.77 4.66
CA LEU A 179 4.81 3.24 5.34
C LEU A 179 3.61 2.32 5.06
N PHE A 180 3.41 1.92 3.79
CA PHE A 180 2.36 0.97 3.43
C PHE A 180 2.59 -0.41 4.05
N TYR A 181 3.81 -0.93 3.98
CA TYR A 181 4.14 -2.23 4.55
C TYR A 181 4.02 -2.26 6.07
N THR A 182 4.31 -1.16 6.75
CA THR A 182 4.12 -1.06 8.21
C THR A 182 2.66 -1.27 8.59
N GLY A 183 1.72 -0.72 7.81
CA GLY A 183 0.29 -0.94 8.02
C GLY A 183 -0.20 -2.36 7.66
N MET A 184 0.52 -3.07 6.77
CA MET A 184 0.13 -4.40 6.28
C MET A 184 0.78 -5.54 7.08
N LEU A 185 2.03 -5.37 7.52
CA LEU A 185 2.88 -6.40 8.13
C LEU A 185 2.20 -7.20 9.26
N PRO A 186 1.44 -6.59 10.17
CA PRO A 186 0.79 -7.33 11.25
C PRO A 186 -0.27 -8.32 10.77
N LYS A 187 -0.75 -8.17 9.53
CA LYS A 187 -1.89 -8.89 8.94
C LYS A 187 -1.55 -9.60 7.63
N VAL A 188 -0.27 -9.81 7.36
CA VAL A 188 0.22 -10.57 6.21
C VAL A 188 1.06 -11.73 6.70
N GLU A 189 0.87 -12.90 6.12
CA GLU A 189 1.71 -14.05 6.38
C GLU A 189 3.12 -13.81 5.79
N ILE A 190 4.18 -14.16 6.54
CA ILE A 190 5.58 -13.93 6.13
C ILE A 190 5.87 -14.56 4.76
N SER A 191 5.33 -15.74 4.49
CA SER A 191 5.46 -16.41 3.18
C SER A 191 4.86 -15.60 2.04
N SER A 192 3.66 -15.04 2.25
CA SER A 192 2.98 -14.14 1.31
C SER A 192 3.72 -12.81 1.14
N PHE A 193 4.29 -12.28 2.21
CA PHE A 193 5.08 -11.05 2.17
C PHE A 193 6.34 -11.23 1.33
N ILE A 194 7.12 -12.29 1.58
CA ILE A 194 8.35 -12.57 0.83
C ILE A 194 8.04 -12.88 -0.63
N SER A 195 7.04 -13.73 -0.92
CA SER A 195 6.68 -14.08 -2.29
C SER A 195 6.15 -12.86 -3.07
N GLY A 196 5.40 -11.96 -2.41
CA GLY A 196 4.97 -10.69 -3.00
C GLY A 196 6.13 -9.78 -3.38
N ILE A 197 7.12 -9.61 -2.47
CA ILE A 197 8.33 -8.83 -2.76
C ILE A 197 9.12 -9.44 -3.91
N VAL A 198 9.38 -10.75 -3.87
CA VAL A 198 10.15 -11.44 -4.93
C VAL A 198 9.43 -11.32 -6.28
N GLY A 199 8.13 -11.57 -6.32
CA GLY A 199 7.32 -11.40 -7.52
C GLY A 199 7.36 -9.97 -8.07
N ALA A 200 7.24 -8.97 -7.21
CA ALA A 200 7.34 -7.57 -7.61
C ALA A 200 8.72 -7.21 -8.16
N LEU A 201 9.80 -7.67 -7.53
CA LEU A 201 11.16 -7.42 -8.00
C LEU A 201 11.42 -8.05 -9.38
N VAL A 202 10.91 -9.26 -9.63
CA VAL A 202 10.98 -9.89 -10.95
C VAL A 202 10.24 -9.05 -11.99
N ILE A 203 9.03 -8.60 -11.68
CA ILE A 203 8.24 -7.75 -12.58
C ILE A 203 8.95 -6.42 -12.84
N LEU A 204 9.48 -5.77 -11.81
CA LEU A 204 10.25 -4.51 -11.96
C LEU A 204 11.51 -4.70 -12.79
N ALA A 205 12.24 -5.82 -12.62
CA ALA A 205 13.39 -6.15 -13.45
C ALA A 205 13.01 -6.35 -14.92
N LEU A 206 11.89 -7.02 -15.19
CA LEU A 206 11.34 -7.17 -16.53
C LEU A 206 10.93 -5.81 -17.12
N ILE A 207 10.24 -4.98 -16.35
CA ILE A 207 9.86 -3.62 -16.76
C ILE A 207 11.13 -2.82 -17.11
N ALA A 208 12.14 -2.82 -16.23
CA ALA A 208 13.41 -2.12 -16.45
C ALA A 208 14.14 -2.60 -17.71
N TYR A 209 14.16 -3.93 -17.94
CA TYR A 209 14.76 -4.51 -19.14
C TYR A 209 14.03 -4.08 -20.42
N PHE A 210 12.71 -4.16 -20.42
CA PHE A 210 11.89 -3.79 -21.58
C PHE A 210 11.72 -2.30 -21.76
N MET A 211 12.00 -1.47 -20.78
CA MET A 211 11.78 -0.02 -20.89
C MET A 211 12.57 0.64 -22.01
N ASN A 212 13.73 0.12 -22.39
CA ASN A 212 14.46 0.59 -23.56
C ASN A 212 13.67 0.38 -24.87
N PHE A 213 12.79 -0.62 -24.94
CA PHE A 213 11.91 -0.90 -26.06
C PHE A 213 10.53 -0.24 -25.93
N ILE A 214 10.06 -0.08 -24.69
CA ILE A 214 8.70 0.37 -24.35
C ILE A 214 8.57 1.89 -24.44
N THR A 215 9.63 2.66 -24.17
CA THR A 215 9.60 4.13 -24.15
C THR A 215 9.13 4.76 -25.46
N SER A 216 9.14 4.02 -26.55
CA SER A 216 8.63 4.48 -27.85
C SER A 216 7.17 4.12 -28.16
N LYS A 217 6.53 3.19 -27.42
CA LYS A 217 5.23 2.61 -27.79
C LYS A 217 4.13 2.69 -26.74
N ILE A 218 4.45 2.76 -25.45
CA ILE A 218 3.43 2.84 -24.37
C ILE A 218 3.29 4.28 -23.90
N ALA A 219 2.07 4.80 -23.99
CA ALA A 219 1.74 6.10 -23.43
C ALA A 219 1.84 6.04 -21.89
N MET A 220 2.76 6.81 -21.30
CA MET A 220 2.95 6.94 -19.84
C MET A 220 1.64 7.19 -19.08
N HIS A 221 0.72 7.91 -19.70
CA HIS A 221 -0.61 8.14 -19.21
C HIS A 221 -1.39 6.85 -18.84
N ASN A 222 -1.27 5.78 -19.63
CA ASN A 222 -1.95 4.52 -19.34
C ASN A 222 -1.33 3.79 -18.14
N ILE A 223 -0.01 3.90 -17.97
CA ILE A 223 0.68 3.34 -16.80
C ILE A 223 0.19 4.06 -15.55
N PHE A 224 0.19 5.39 -15.53
CA PHE A 224 -0.28 6.16 -14.38
C PHE A 224 -1.76 5.92 -14.06
N LYS A 225 -2.61 5.76 -15.08
CA LYS A 225 -4.03 5.39 -14.85
C LYS A 225 -4.17 4.05 -14.19
N LEU A 226 -3.45 3.03 -14.68
CA LEU A 226 -3.48 1.68 -14.11
C LEU A 226 -3.00 1.69 -12.65
N MET A 227 -1.87 2.35 -12.38
CA MET A 227 -1.31 2.46 -11.03
C MET A 227 -2.29 3.18 -10.08
N SER A 228 -2.91 4.27 -10.54
CA SER A 228 -3.93 4.97 -9.74
C SER A 228 -5.12 4.08 -9.41
N LEU A 229 -5.60 3.28 -10.38
CA LEU A 229 -6.71 2.35 -10.16
C LEU A 229 -6.35 1.27 -9.12
N LEU A 230 -5.16 0.68 -9.22
CA LEU A 230 -4.69 -0.32 -8.26
C LEU A 230 -4.59 0.25 -6.85
N LEU A 231 -4.10 1.48 -6.71
CA LEU A 231 -4.06 2.15 -5.41
C LEU A 231 -5.44 2.45 -4.83
N TYR A 232 -6.39 2.85 -5.66
CA TYR A 232 -7.75 3.05 -5.18
C TYR A 232 -8.35 1.75 -4.65
N ALA A 233 -8.14 0.65 -5.34
CA ALA A 233 -8.58 -0.68 -4.88
C ALA A 233 -7.89 -1.09 -3.57
N LEU A 234 -6.57 -0.88 -3.48
CA LEU A 234 -5.80 -1.20 -2.29
C LEU A 234 -6.19 -0.31 -1.10
N GLY A 235 -6.37 1.00 -1.32
CA GLY A 235 -6.82 1.93 -0.28
C GLY A 235 -8.20 1.57 0.27
N PHE A 236 -9.12 1.12 -0.58
CA PHE A 236 -10.43 0.61 -0.17
C PHE A 236 -10.28 -0.60 0.76
N LYS A 237 -9.40 -1.55 0.41
CA LYS A 237 -9.12 -2.74 1.21
C LYS A 237 -8.48 -2.38 2.56
N ILE A 238 -7.43 -1.57 2.55
CA ILE A 238 -6.72 -1.15 3.77
C ILE A 238 -7.69 -0.42 4.72
N LEU A 239 -8.51 0.48 4.19
CA LEU A 239 -9.48 1.25 4.98
C LEU A 239 -10.46 0.32 5.69
N GLY A 240 -11.03 -0.64 4.97
CA GLY A 240 -11.97 -1.60 5.55
C GLY A 240 -11.33 -2.47 6.64
N ILE A 241 -10.12 -2.98 6.41
CA ILE A 241 -9.36 -3.75 7.40
C ILE A 241 -9.07 -2.90 8.65
N SER A 242 -8.65 -1.64 8.46
CA SER A 242 -8.31 -0.72 9.56
C SER A 242 -9.52 -0.38 10.42
N VAL A 243 -10.66 -0.08 9.80
CA VAL A 243 -11.92 0.16 10.51
C VAL A 243 -12.36 -1.07 11.28
N HIS A 244 -12.31 -2.25 10.65
CA HIS A 244 -12.66 -3.50 11.31
C HIS A 244 -11.75 -3.79 12.51
N THR A 245 -10.45 -3.52 12.41
CA THR A 245 -9.51 -3.66 13.52
C THR A 245 -9.89 -2.74 14.71
N LEU A 246 -10.26 -1.49 14.41
CA LEU A 246 -10.73 -0.56 15.46
C LEU A 246 -12.09 -0.97 16.04
N GLN A 247 -12.93 -1.69 15.30
CA GLN A 247 -14.16 -2.27 15.81
C GLN A 247 -13.91 -3.42 16.77
N LEU A 248 -12.88 -4.25 16.53
CA LEU A 248 -12.47 -5.32 17.44
C LEU A 248 -11.99 -4.78 18.79
N THR A 249 -11.44 -3.58 18.82
CA THR A 249 -11.00 -2.90 20.04
C THR A 249 -12.07 -2.02 20.71
N ASN A 250 -13.30 -2.02 20.19
CA ASN A 250 -14.42 -1.18 20.63
C ASN A 250 -14.16 0.34 20.58
N ILE A 251 -13.15 0.80 19.81
CA ILE A 251 -12.94 2.24 19.54
C ILE A 251 -14.00 2.74 18.56
N VAL A 252 -14.30 1.92 17.54
CA VAL A 252 -15.37 2.19 16.58
C VAL A 252 -16.52 1.24 16.86
N PRO A 253 -17.79 1.71 16.89
CA PRO A 253 -18.94 0.83 17.03
C PRO A 253 -18.97 -0.26 15.96
N ASN A 254 -19.61 -1.38 16.28
CA ASN A 254 -19.74 -2.54 15.40
C ASN A 254 -21.20 -2.90 15.20
N SER A 255 -21.89 -2.17 14.34
CA SER A 255 -23.31 -2.40 14.03
C SER A 255 -23.44 -3.33 12.83
N ILE A 256 -23.66 -4.62 13.07
CA ILE A 256 -23.70 -5.65 12.02
C ILE A 256 -24.97 -5.49 11.17
N ILE A 257 -24.82 -5.60 9.84
CA ILE A 257 -25.91 -5.65 8.87
C ILE A 257 -26.10 -7.11 8.42
N PRO A 258 -27.13 -7.83 8.89
CA PRO A 258 -27.26 -9.26 8.63
C PRO A 258 -27.49 -9.63 7.15
N SER A 259 -28.00 -8.68 6.37
CA SER A 259 -28.40 -8.89 4.98
C SER A 259 -27.22 -8.85 3.99
N ILE A 260 -26.02 -8.46 4.42
CA ILE A 260 -24.86 -8.26 3.54
C ILE A 260 -23.75 -9.23 3.98
N PRO A 261 -23.15 -10.01 3.07
CA PRO A 261 -22.01 -10.87 3.41
C PRO A 261 -20.74 -10.04 3.57
N SER A 262 -19.88 -10.42 4.52
CA SER A 262 -18.51 -9.91 4.58
C SER A 262 -17.63 -10.55 3.51
N ILE A 263 -16.78 -9.75 2.85
CA ILE A 263 -15.83 -10.19 1.83
C ILE A 263 -14.44 -9.70 2.26
N SER A 264 -13.82 -10.43 3.18
CA SER A 264 -12.53 -10.06 3.79
C SER A 264 -11.40 -9.91 2.76
N PHE A 265 -11.46 -10.68 1.65
CA PHE A 265 -10.49 -10.55 0.56
C PHE A 265 -10.34 -9.14 0.00
N ILE A 266 -11.44 -8.39 -0.10
CA ILE A 266 -11.44 -6.98 -0.54
C ILE A 266 -11.50 -5.99 0.62
N GLY A 267 -11.41 -6.46 1.86
CA GLY A 267 -11.53 -5.63 3.06
C GLY A 267 -12.95 -5.09 3.29
N PHE A 268 -13.98 -5.78 2.78
CA PHE A 268 -15.36 -5.39 2.98
C PHE A 268 -15.97 -6.17 4.14
N TYR A 269 -16.39 -5.43 5.18
CA TYR A 269 -17.05 -5.99 6.36
C TYR A 269 -18.50 -5.49 6.45
N ASN A 270 -19.41 -6.36 6.86
CA ASN A 270 -20.85 -6.11 6.91
C ASN A 270 -21.27 -5.26 8.12
N THR A 271 -20.56 -4.19 8.40
CA THR A 271 -20.85 -3.25 9.48
C THR A 271 -21.32 -1.92 8.90
N PHE A 272 -22.29 -1.28 9.57
CA PHE A 272 -22.86 -0.02 9.11
C PHE A 272 -21.80 1.08 9.01
N GLU A 273 -20.93 1.19 10.00
CA GLU A 273 -19.83 2.14 10.06
C GLU A 273 -18.79 1.88 8.97
N GLY A 274 -18.42 0.60 8.78
CA GLY A 274 -17.48 0.18 7.72
C GLY A 274 -17.99 0.55 6.33
N VAL A 275 -19.26 0.25 6.04
CA VAL A 275 -19.90 0.56 4.76
C VAL A 275 -19.96 2.08 4.51
N ILE A 276 -20.34 2.87 5.51
CA ILE A 276 -20.39 4.35 5.36
C ILE A 276 -18.99 4.90 5.07
N ILE A 277 -17.98 4.48 5.80
CA ILE A 277 -16.61 4.97 5.62
C ILE A 277 -16.07 4.57 4.24
N GLN A 278 -16.32 3.34 3.78
CA GLN A 278 -15.90 2.89 2.47
C GLN A 278 -16.65 3.59 1.33
N ILE A 279 -17.93 3.87 1.48
CA ILE A 279 -18.69 4.70 0.52
C ILE A 279 -18.13 6.12 0.49
N SER A 280 -17.85 6.71 1.66
CA SER A 280 -17.26 8.05 1.75
C SER A 280 -15.88 8.11 1.08
N TYR A 281 -15.08 7.04 1.18
CA TYR A 281 -13.83 6.91 0.47
C TYR A 281 -14.03 6.91 -1.05
N ILE A 282 -14.94 6.10 -1.57
CA ILE A 282 -15.25 6.04 -3.01
C ILE A 282 -15.70 7.42 -3.52
N LEU A 283 -16.59 8.08 -2.79
CA LEU A 283 -17.06 9.44 -3.15
C LEU A 283 -15.90 10.45 -3.15
N SER A 284 -15.02 10.39 -2.16
CA SER A 284 -13.84 11.25 -2.09
C SER A 284 -12.90 11.04 -3.29
N VAL A 285 -12.66 9.77 -3.67
CA VAL A 285 -11.88 9.41 -4.85
C VAL A 285 -12.50 9.96 -6.14
N ILE A 286 -13.81 9.79 -6.32
CA ILE A 286 -14.53 10.29 -7.51
C ILE A 286 -14.45 11.82 -7.58
N ILE A 287 -14.70 12.51 -6.46
CA ILE A 287 -14.63 13.98 -6.39
C ILE A 287 -13.22 14.46 -6.73
N LEU A 288 -12.18 13.85 -6.15
CA LEU A 288 -10.81 14.22 -6.44
C LEU A 288 -10.43 13.96 -7.90
N ALA A 289 -10.80 12.81 -8.45
CA ALA A 289 -10.57 12.50 -9.87
C ALA A 289 -11.25 13.52 -10.79
N TYR A 290 -12.49 13.93 -10.48
CA TYR A 290 -13.22 14.94 -11.24
C TYR A 290 -12.58 16.33 -11.15
N LEU A 291 -12.24 16.79 -9.93
CA LEU A 291 -11.63 18.11 -9.72
C LEU A 291 -10.25 18.21 -10.40
N MET A 292 -9.50 17.14 -10.41
CA MET A 292 -8.16 17.13 -11.00
C MET A 292 -8.20 16.94 -12.51
N GLY A 293 -9.18 16.19 -13.04
CA GLY A 293 -9.42 16.10 -14.49
C GLY A 293 -9.75 17.47 -15.09
N LYS A 294 -10.46 18.33 -14.36
CA LYS A 294 -10.81 19.68 -14.80
C LYS A 294 -9.63 20.67 -14.80
N LYS A 295 -8.57 20.42 -14.01
CA LYS A 295 -7.35 21.25 -13.98
C LYS A 295 -6.30 20.84 -15.03
N ALA A 296 -6.52 19.73 -15.73
CA ALA A 296 -5.59 19.19 -16.75
C ALA A 296 -6.00 19.58 -18.19
N VAL A 297 -7.10 20.28 -18.37
CA VAL A 297 -7.56 20.96 -19.59
C VAL A 297 -7.27 22.45 -19.46
#